data_f72360a3ce9d5cbc0a0206fe342e8d16
#
_entry.id   f72360a3ce9d5cbc0a0206fe342e8d16
#
_cell.length_a   1.000
_cell.length_b   1.000
_cell.length_c   1.000
_cell.angle_alpha   90.00
_cell.angle_beta   90.00
_cell.angle_gamma   90.00
#
_symmetry.space_group_name_H-M   'P 1'
#
loop_
_entity.id
_entity.type
_entity.pdbx_description
1 polymer ?
#
loop_
_entity_poly.entity_id
_entity_poly.type
_entity_poly.pdbx_seq_one_letter_code
_entity_poly.pdbx_strand_id
1 'polypeptide(L)'
;MQRFLWLALLVVFTIFIFFCSHLPANESAKMSGYVAQVFNAAFDMLDYKYDGNVEYTIRKLAHFMEFGGQSWLLCKTYNAFSVSNRVSTGYILFFGLLTAVVDEYVQFFAPGRECRVTDVLLDFSGTFCMWLSYRIWQWTK
;
A
#
# COMPACT_ATOMS: atom_id res chain seq x y z
N MET A 1 -19.22 -18.85 3.05
CA MET A 1 -18.13 -19.08 2.10
C MET A 1 -17.43 -17.77 1.73
N GLN A 2 -18.13 -16.73 1.30
CA GLN A 2 -17.57 -15.45 0.84
C GLN A 2 -16.71 -14.71 1.91
N ARG A 3 -17.10 -14.73 3.19
CA ARG A 3 -16.34 -14.07 4.28
C ARG A 3 -14.93 -14.66 4.49
N PHE A 4 -14.79 -15.98 4.36
CA PHE A 4 -13.49 -16.62 4.49
C PHE A 4 -12.60 -16.40 3.26
N LEU A 5 -13.19 -16.18 2.08
CA LEU A 5 -12.46 -15.78 0.88
C LEU A 5 -11.81 -14.39 1.07
N TRP A 6 -12.56 -13.39 1.55
CA TRP A 6 -12.00 -12.06 1.80
C TRP A 6 -10.89 -12.09 2.85
N LEU A 7 -11.06 -12.89 3.92
CA LEU A 7 -10.03 -13.06 4.94
C LEU A 7 -8.76 -13.72 4.36
N ALA A 8 -8.92 -14.77 3.55
CA ALA A 8 -7.79 -15.43 2.90
C ALA A 8 -7.04 -14.49 1.95
N LEU A 9 -7.76 -13.70 1.14
CA LEU A 9 -7.17 -12.70 0.26
C LEU A 9 -6.41 -11.62 1.05
N LEU A 10 -6.98 -11.15 2.17
CA LEU A 10 -6.32 -10.18 3.05
C LEU A 10 -5.00 -10.74 3.61
N VAL A 11 -5.01 -11.97 4.12
CA VAL A 11 -3.81 -12.62 4.66
C VAL A 11 -2.74 -12.78 3.58
N VAL A 12 -3.11 -13.33 2.42
CA VAL A 12 -2.18 -13.52 1.30
C VAL A 12 -1.60 -12.17 0.84
N PHE A 13 -2.44 -11.14 0.73
CA PHE A 13 -1.98 -9.81 0.31
C PHE A 13 -1.06 -9.15 1.35
N THR A 14 -1.33 -9.31 2.64
CA THR A 14 -0.45 -8.82 3.71
C THR A 14 0.91 -9.53 3.69
N ILE A 15 0.93 -10.84 3.47
CA ILE A 15 2.18 -11.61 3.28
C ILE A 15 2.93 -11.10 2.04
N PHE A 16 2.23 -10.81 0.96
CA PHE A 16 2.82 -10.25 -0.27
C PHE A 16 3.49 -8.89 -0.01
N ILE A 17 2.86 -7.98 0.74
CA ILE A 17 3.46 -6.70 1.15
C ILE A 17 4.80 -6.95 1.85
N PHE A 18 4.82 -7.78 2.90
CA PHE A 18 6.05 -8.06 3.64
C PHE A 18 7.12 -8.77 2.81
N PHE A 19 6.71 -9.62 1.87
CA PHE A 19 7.64 -10.25 0.93
C PHE A 19 8.31 -9.20 0.03
N CYS A 20 7.54 -8.27 -0.56
CA CYS A 20 8.07 -7.17 -1.38
C CYS A 20 9.00 -6.26 -0.56
N SER A 21 8.67 -6.01 0.69
CA SER A 21 9.46 -5.16 1.60
C SER A 21 10.78 -5.81 2.03
N HIS A 22 10.82 -7.13 2.09
CA HIS A 22 12.07 -7.85 2.39
C HIS A 22 13.06 -7.90 1.21
N LEU A 23 12.63 -7.57 0.00
CA LEU A 23 13.52 -7.55 -1.17
C LEU A 23 14.62 -6.49 -1.03
N PRO A 24 15.88 -6.82 -1.38
CA PRO A 24 16.97 -5.86 -1.41
C PRO A 24 16.66 -4.63 -2.27
N ALA A 25 17.25 -3.48 -1.91
CA ALA A 25 16.99 -2.21 -2.61
C ALA A 25 17.25 -2.28 -4.12
N ASN A 26 18.28 -3.02 -4.56
CA ASN A 26 18.62 -3.20 -5.97
C ASN A 26 17.55 -3.98 -6.75
N GLU A 27 16.93 -5.00 -6.15
CA GLU A 27 15.84 -5.75 -6.81
C GLU A 27 14.56 -4.91 -6.90
N SER A 28 14.23 -4.21 -5.82
CA SER A 28 13.11 -3.26 -5.81
C SER A 28 13.32 -2.12 -6.83
N ALA A 29 14.54 -1.61 -6.96
CA ALA A 29 14.90 -0.59 -7.95
C ALA A 29 14.77 -1.10 -9.39
N LYS A 30 15.14 -2.35 -9.68
CA LYS A 30 14.93 -2.95 -11.01
C LYS A 30 13.44 -3.02 -11.36
N MET A 31 12.59 -3.45 -10.43
CA MET A 31 11.14 -3.52 -10.65
C MET A 31 10.53 -2.14 -10.93
N SER A 32 10.89 -1.13 -10.13
CA SER A 32 10.44 0.25 -10.36
C SER A 32 11.07 0.86 -11.62
N GLY A 33 12.28 0.46 -12.00
CA GLY A 33 12.98 0.93 -13.19
C GLY A 33 12.25 0.60 -14.49
N TYR A 34 11.66 -0.58 -14.64
CA TYR A 34 10.84 -0.92 -15.81
C TYR A 34 9.62 -0.01 -15.92
N VAL A 35 8.93 0.25 -14.80
CA VAL A 35 7.78 1.16 -14.78
C VAL A 35 8.23 2.60 -15.06
N ALA A 36 9.38 3.03 -14.50
CA ALA A 36 9.95 4.36 -14.72
C ALA A 36 10.29 4.61 -16.21
N GLN A 37 10.78 3.61 -16.92
CA GLN A 37 11.03 3.73 -18.38
C GLN A 37 9.75 4.05 -19.16
N VAL A 38 8.63 3.41 -18.81
CA VAL A 38 7.34 3.68 -19.44
C VAL A 38 6.87 5.10 -19.13
N PHE A 39 7.02 5.54 -17.87
CA PHE A 39 6.65 6.91 -17.48
C PHE A 39 7.53 7.97 -18.15
N ASN A 40 8.85 7.75 -18.20
CA ASN A 40 9.76 8.66 -18.89
C ASN A 40 9.42 8.77 -20.38
N ALA A 41 9.14 7.66 -21.05
CA ALA A 41 8.71 7.69 -22.45
C ALA A 41 7.39 8.47 -22.65
N ALA A 42 6.46 8.36 -21.71
CA ALA A 42 5.22 9.13 -21.75
C ALA A 42 5.46 10.63 -21.49
N PHE A 43 6.35 10.99 -20.57
CA PHE A 43 6.74 12.39 -20.30
C PHE A 43 7.46 12.99 -21.50
N ASP A 44 8.36 12.24 -22.15
CA ASP A 44 9.05 12.68 -23.36
C ASP A 44 8.05 12.93 -24.53
N MET A 45 7.02 12.09 -24.68
CA MET A 45 5.95 12.30 -25.65
C MET A 45 5.13 13.58 -25.40
N LEU A 46 5.00 13.98 -24.11
CA LEU A 46 4.26 15.17 -23.69
C LEU A 46 5.13 16.42 -23.58
N ASP A 47 6.41 16.33 -23.95
CA ASP A 47 7.45 17.39 -23.78
C ASP A 47 7.50 17.92 -22.32
N TYR A 48 7.25 17.02 -21.35
CA TYR A 48 7.23 17.34 -19.93
C TYR A 48 8.50 16.85 -19.23
N LYS A 49 9.28 17.80 -18.70
CA LYS A 49 10.46 17.48 -17.88
C LYS A 49 10.08 17.34 -16.43
N TYR A 50 10.20 16.13 -15.90
CA TYR A 50 10.04 15.86 -14.47
C TYR A 50 11.40 16.00 -13.75
N ASP A 51 11.52 16.98 -12.86
CA ASP A 51 12.77 17.30 -12.14
C ASP A 51 13.08 16.35 -10.97
N GLY A 52 12.17 15.41 -10.65
CA GLY A 52 12.33 14.47 -9.56
C GLY A 52 12.90 13.10 -9.99
N ASN A 53 13.29 12.30 -8.99
CA ASN A 53 13.67 10.91 -9.24
C ASN A 53 12.41 10.07 -9.49
N VAL A 54 12.16 9.72 -10.76
CA VAL A 54 10.97 8.98 -11.20
C VAL A 54 10.88 7.61 -10.52
N GLU A 55 12.00 6.87 -10.41
CA GLU A 55 12.01 5.56 -9.77
C GLU A 55 11.63 5.63 -8.28
N TYR A 56 12.15 6.64 -7.58
CA TYR A 56 11.81 6.89 -6.19
C TYR A 56 10.31 7.18 -6.04
N THR A 57 9.77 8.05 -6.89
CA THR A 57 8.35 8.43 -6.86
C THR A 57 7.44 7.24 -7.15
N ILE A 58 7.80 6.42 -8.14
CA ILE A 58 7.04 5.20 -8.48
C ILE A 58 7.04 4.22 -7.31
N ARG A 59 8.20 4.00 -6.67
CA ARG A 59 8.28 3.12 -5.50
C ARG A 59 7.39 3.62 -4.35
N LYS A 60 7.40 4.92 -4.07
CA LYS A 60 6.53 5.51 -3.04
C LYS A 60 5.04 5.39 -3.40
N LEU A 61 4.70 5.59 -4.66
CA LEU A 61 3.33 5.39 -5.14
C LEU A 61 2.90 3.92 -5.04
N ALA A 62 3.80 2.97 -5.34
CA ALA A 62 3.53 1.55 -5.20
C ALA A 62 3.18 1.19 -3.74
N HIS A 63 3.98 1.62 -2.77
CA HIS A 63 3.69 1.43 -1.34
C HIS A 63 2.33 2.04 -0.95
N PHE A 64 2.06 3.28 -1.33
CA PHE A 64 0.77 3.92 -1.09
C PHE A 64 -0.40 3.08 -1.64
N MET A 65 -0.27 2.54 -2.85
CA MET A 65 -1.30 1.71 -3.49
C MET A 65 -1.43 0.33 -2.83
N GLU A 66 -0.34 -0.29 -2.41
CA GLU A 66 -0.33 -1.56 -1.69
C GLU A 66 -1.10 -1.44 -0.37
N PHE A 67 -0.82 -0.41 0.44
CA PHE A 67 -1.53 -0.17 1.69
C PHE A 67 -2.98 0.26 1.47
N GLY A 68 -3.26 0.98 0.38
CA GLY A 68 -4.63 1.24 -0.09
C GLY A 68 -5.38 -0.05 -0.41
N GLY A 69 -4.77 -0.95 -1.17
CA GLY A 69 -5.32 -2.27 -1.51
C GLY A 69 -5.60 -3.12 -0.27
N GLN A 70 -4.67 -3.16 0.69
CA GLN A 70 -4.87 -3.83 1.97
C GLN A 70 -6.06 -3.25 2.75
N SER A 71 -6.17 -1.93 2.80
CA SER A 71 -7.28 -1.24 3.47
C SER A 71 -8.63 -1.60 2.83
N TRP A 72 -8.69 -1.67 1.50
CA TRP A 72 -9.88 -2.11 0.79
C TRP A 72 -10.26 -3.56 1.15
N LEU A 73 -9.29 -4.47 1.23
CA LEU A 73 -9.51 -5.86 1.65
C LEU A 73 -9.98 -5.93 3.11
N LEU A 74 -9.42 -5.11 4.01
CA LEU A 74 -9.90 -4.98 5.38
C LEU A 74 -11.36 -4.54 5.42
N CYS A 75 -11.74 -3.51 4.66
CA CYS A 75 -13.13 -3.04 4.57
C CYS A 75 -14.07 -4.15 4.08
N LYS A 76 -13.69 -4.90 3.04
CA LYS A 76 -14.46 -6.03 2.51
C LYS A 76 -14.61 -7.15 3.53
N THR A 77 -13.53 -7.48 4.22
CA THR A 77 -13.51 -8.53 5.24
C THR A 77 -14.45 -8.18 6.39
N TYR A 78 -14.30 -7.01 7.01
CA TYR A 78 -15.16 -6.59 8.12
C TYR A 78 -16.63 -6.47 7.71
N ASN A 79 -16.92 -5.98 6.50
CA ASN A 79 -18.28 -5.94 5.98
C ASN A 79 -18.87 -7.35 5.80
N ALA A 80 -18.10 -8.31 5.27
CA ALA A 80 -18.53 -9.69 5.10
C ALA A 80 -18.78 -10.44 6.43
N PHE A 81 -18.13 -10.01 7.53
CA PHE A 81 -18.38 -10.50 8.88
C PHE A 81 -19.47 -9.71 9.61
N SER A 82 -20.14 -8.75 8.96
CA SER A 82 -21.21 -7.90 9.53
C SER A 82 -20.77 -7.11 10.77
N VAL A 83 -19.48 -6.73 10.83
CA VAL A 83 -18.96 -5.88 11.91
C VAL A 83 -19.44 -4.45 11.70
N SER A 84 -19.93 -3.81 12.77
CA SER A 84 -20.44 -2.44 12.69
C SER A 84 -19.38 -1.46 12.17
N ASN A 85 -19.82 -0.44 11.44
CA ASN A 85 -18.93 0.55 10.82
C ASN A 85 -18.03 1.28 11.83
N ARG A 86 -18.55 1.54 13.04
CA ARG A 86 -17.81 2.22 14.11
C ARG A 86 -16.65 1.35 14.62
N VAL A 87 -16.91 0.08 14.86
CA VAL A 87 -15.91 -0.88 15.36
C VAL A 87 -14.89 -1.20 14.26
N SER A 88 -15.34 -1.49 13.04
CA SER A 88 -14.46 -1.80 11.92
C SER A 88 -13.52 -0.66 11.56
N THR A 89 -13.93 0.61 11.69
CA THR A 89 -13.06 1.77 11.47
C THR A 89 -11.83 1.73 12.37
N GLY A 90 -12.02 1.51 13.67
CA GLY A 90 -10.91 1.43 14.61
C GLY A 90 -9.92 0.32 14.25
N TYR A 91 -10.43 -0.86 13.93
CA TYR A 91 -9.58 -2.00 13.54
C TYR A 91 -8.88 -1.78 12.20
N ILE A 92 -9.55 -1.23 11.18
CA ILE A 92 -8.95 -0.98 9.86
C ILE A 92 -7.77 -0.01 10.00
N LEU A 93 -7.97 1.11 10.70
CA LEU A 93 -6.91 2.10 10.89
C LEU A 93 -5.79 1.56 11.79
N PHE A 94 -6.12 0.81 12.84
CA PHE A 94 -5.13 0.17 13.70
C PHE A 94 -4.27 -0.85 12.94
N PHE A 95 -4.91 -1.78 12.22
CA PHE A 95 -4.17 -2.80 11.47
C PHE A 95 -3.40 -2.21 10.29
N GLY A 96 -3.92 -1.18 9.63
CA GLY A 96 -3.19 -0.47 8.59
C GLY A 96 -1.93 0.20 9.12
N LEU A 97 -2.03 0.91 10.25
CA LEU A 97 -0.86 1.52 10.90
C LEU A 97 0.12 0.45 11.42
N LEU A 98 -0.39 -0.61 12.06
CA LEU A 98 0.45 -1.70 12.55
C LEU A 98 1.22 -2.37 11.40
N THR A 99 0.55 -2.65 10.29
CA THR A 99 1.19 -3.22 9.10
C THR A 99 2.27 -2.29 8.55
N ALA A 100 2.01 -0.97 8.46
CA ALA A 100 2.99 0.01 8.01
C ALA A 100 4.24 0.06 8.90
N VAL A 101 4.06 0.01 10.22
CA VAL A 101 5.18 -0.04 11.17
C VAL A 101 5.98 -1.35 11.03
N VAL A 102 5.29 -2.48 10.92
CA VAL A 102 5.94 -3.79 10.75
C VAL A 102 6.65 -3.87 9.40
N ASP A 103 6.07 -3.32 8.35
CA ASP A 103 6.67 -3.27 7.02
C ASP A 103 8.00 -2.50 7.03
N GLU A 104 8.00 -1.32 7.62
CA GLU A 104 9.21 -0.50 7.75
C GLU A 104 10.27 -1.18 8.63
N TYR A 105 9.85 -1.91 9.67
CA TYR A 105 10.74 -2.73 10.47
C TYR A 105 11.33 -3.91 9.68
N VAL A 106 10.56 -4.55 8.80
CA VAL A 106 11.06 -5.60 7.89
C VAL A 106 12.05 -5.02 6.90
N GLN A 107 11.80 -3.83 6.36
CA GLN A 107 12.72 -3.13 5.46
C GLN A 107 14.07 -2.84 6.10
N PHE A 108 14.12 -2.58 7.41
CA PHE A 108 15.38 -2.36 8.13
C PHE A 108 16.37 -3.53 7.98
N PHE A 109 15.89 -4.76 7.83
CA PHE A 109 16.74 -5.94 7.62
C PHE A 109 17.08 -6.19 6.14
N ALA A 110 16.48 -5.47 5.21
CA ALA A 110 16.73 -5.62 3.78
C ALA A 110 17.99 -4.82 3.37
N PRO A 111 18.98 -5.43 2.69
CA PRO A 111 20.20 -4.74 2.29
C PRO A 111 19.94 -3.49 1.46
N GLY A 112 20.55 -2.37 1.86
CA GLY A 112 20.46 -1.08 1.15
C GLY A 112 19.16 -0.33 1.34
N ARG A 113 18.30 -0.74 2.28
CA ARG A 113 17.11 0.01 2.67
C ARG A 113 17.34 0.76 3.99
N GLU A 114 16.63 1.86 4.14
CA GLU A 114 16.62 2.67 5.36
C GLU A 114 15.21 2.67 5.94
N CYS A 115 15.11 2.59 7.27
CA CYS A 115 13.85 2.70 8.00
C CYS A 115 13.55 4.18 8.29
N ARG A 116 12.39 4.67 7.84
CA ARG A 116 12.01 6.09 7.97
C ARG A 116 10.56 6.22 8.43
N VAL A 117 10.33 7.02 9.46
CA VAL A 117 8.97 7.33 9.94
C VAL A 117 8.09 7.95 8.83
N THR A 118 8.71 8.72 7.92
CA THR A 118 8.00 9.30 6.76
C THR A 118 7.39 8.24 5.86
N ASP A 119 8.00 7.05 5.78
CA ASP A 119 7.52 5.94 4.96
C ASP A 119 6.32 5.26 5.63
N VAL A 120 6.37 5.07 6.95
CA VAL A 120 5.20 4.65 7.74
C VAL A 120 4.01 5.59 7.54
N LEU A 121 4.25 6.90 7.53
CA LEU A 121 3.18 7.89 7.32
C LEU A 121 2.61 7.85 5.90
N LEU A 122 3.45 7.62 4.90
CA LEU A 122 3.02 7.46 3.51
C LEU A 122 2.12 6.22 3.36
N ASP A 123 2.57 5.08 3.86
CA ASP A 123 1.86 3.80 3.80
C ASP A 123 0.52 3.90 4.54
N PHE A 124 0.53 4.47 5.73
CA PHE A 124 -0.70 4.73 6.48
C PHE A 124 -1.64 5.71 5.76
N SER A 125 -1.10 6.70 5.04
CA SER A 125 -1.93 7.60 4.23
C SER A 125 -2.68 6.85 3.11
N GLY A 126 -2.07 5.85 2.49
CA GLY A 126 -2.72 4.94 1.54
C GLY A 126 -3.89 4.18 2.19
N THR A 127 -3.66 3.63 3.39
CA THR A 127 -4.71 3.00 4.21
C THR A 127 -5.87 3.96 4.49
N PHE A 128 -5.56 5.16 4.95
CA PHE A 128 -6.55 6.16 5.34
C PHE A 128 -7.38 6.64 4.15
N CYS A 129 -6.73 6.98 3.03
CA CYS A 129 -7.40 7.45 1.81
C CYS A 129 -8.37 6.40 1.26
N MET A 130 -7.96 5.14 1.22
CA MET A 130 -8.83 4.06 0.73
C MET A 130 -9.99 3.77 1.68
N TRP A 131 -9.73 3.73 2.99
CA TRP A 131 -10.79 3.59 3.99
C TRP A 131 -11.82 4.71 3.86
N LEU A 132 -11.39 5.97 3.76
CA LEU A 132 -12.26 7.12 3.63
C LEU A 132 -13.11 7.04 2.34
N SER A 133 -12.47 6.74 1.22
CA SER A 133 -13.14 6.56 -0.09
C SER A 133 -14.20 5.46 -0.02
N TYR A 134 -13.87 4.34 0.62
CA TYR A 134 -14.80 3.22 0.82
C TYR A 134 -16.00 3.63 1.69
N ARG A 135 -15.80 4.43 2.75
CA ARG A 135 -16.88 4.95 3.61
C ARG A 135 -17.79 5.91 2.86
N ILE A 136 -17.22 6.84 2.11
CA ILE A 136 -18.00 7.77 1.27
C ILE A 136 -18.86 6.99 0.28
N TRP A 137 -18.27 6.02 -0.42
CA TRP A 137 -19.00 5.17 -1.36
C TRP A 137 -20.16 4.38 -0.69
N GLN A 138 -20.00 3.93 0.55
CA GLN A 138 -21.09 3.28 1.31
C GLN A 138 -22.23 4.23 1.64
N TRP A 139 -21.96 5.52 1.87
CA TRP A 139 -23.00 6.52 2.19
C TRP A 139 -23.81 6.95 0.95
N THR A 140 -23.26 6.78 -0.24
CA THR A 140 -23.93 7.14 -1.51
C THR A 140 -24.85 6.02 -2.04
N LYS A 141 -24.88 4.86 -1.39
CA LYS A 141 -25.76 3.72 -1.71
C LYS A 141 -26.92 3.58 -0.76
#